data_2b85d5d6ca491ce3008bec58901f5b36
#
_entry.id   2b85d5d6ca491ce3008bec58901f5b36
#
_cell.length_a   1.000
_cell.length_b   1.000
_cell.length_c   1.000
_cell.angle_alpha   90.00
_cell.angle_beta   90.00
_cell.angle_gamma   90.00
#
_symmetry.space_group_name_H-M   'P 1'
#
loop_
_entity.id
_entity.type
_entity.pdbx_description
1 polymer ?
#
loop_
_entity_poly.entity_id
_entity_poly.type
_entity_poly.pdbx_seq_one_letter_code
_entity_poly.pdbx_strand_id
1 'polypeptide(L)'
;SSAASDVYKRQVYDTNAHFYDEQLRRYLLQFIRLFGGLHVQTGKGKDGTREFRKVPMRLADMNRQVAAIISNNSENTIKAAPFMVAYISAMQPDRSRTLNPTFQESVQIVEKEIDPQTNAYIDRPGKRTSVSRLMPAPYVLTCNVDIITTNTDNKFQVLEQILSTFNPAIEVQSNTSPIDWTSLTVVEL
;
A
#
# COMPACT_ATOMS: atom_id res chain seq x y z
N SER A 1 -1.77 43.28 15.80
CA SER A 1 -2.36 43.24 14.44
C SER A 1 -1.54 42.43 13.42
N SER A 2 -0.31 42.06 13.77
CA SER A 2 0.59 41.27 12.89
C SER A 2 0.24 39.77 12.84
N ALA A 3 -0.15 39.14 13.93
CA ALA A 3 -0.44 37.70 14.00
C ALA A 3 -1.66 37.26 13.19
N ALA A 4 -2.71 38.10 13.11
CA ALA A 4 -3.91 37.79 12.31
C ALA A 4 -3.64 37.86 10.80
N SER A 5 -2.74 38.76 10.38
CA SER A 5 -2.29 38.87 8.98
C SER A 5 -1.45 37.66 8.54
N ASP A 6 -0.69 37.05 9.43
CA ASP A 6 0.13 35.87 9.12
C ASP A 6 -0.69 34.58 9.01
N VAL A 7 -1.79 34.47 9.76
CA VAL A 7 -2.72 33.33 9.65
C VAL A 7 -3.43 33.36 8.29
N TYR A 8 -3.86 34.53 7.82
CA TYR A 8 -4.47 34.66 6.50
C TYR A 8 -3.49 34.44 5.34
N LYS A 9 -2.22 34.82 5.50
CA LYS A 9 -1.20 34.56 4.46
C LYS A 9 -0.85 33.09 4.30
N ARG A 10 -1.02 32.26 5.33
CA ARG A 10 -0.83 30.81 5.23
C ARG A 10 -1.99 30.06 4.60
N GLN A 11 -3.14 30.68 4.43
CA GLN A 11 -4.31 30.06 3.77
C GLN A 11 -4.41 30.35 2.27
N VAL A 12 -3.57 31.22 1.73
CA VAL A 12 -3.42 31.31 0.27
C VAL A 12 -2.55 30.11 -0.14
N TYR A 13 -3.17 28.94 -0.28
CA TYR A 13 -2.59 27.87 -1.05
C TYR A 13 -2.29 28.44 -2.42
N ASP A 14 -1.04 28.44 -2.81
CA ASP A 14 -0.67 28.65 -4.19
C ASP A 14 -1.42 27.59 -4.99
N THR A 15 -2.50 28.00 -5.65
CA THR A 15 -3.36 27.10 -6.43
C THR A 15 -2.61 26.42 -7.57
N ASN A 16 -1.38 26.85 -7.84
CA ASN A 16 -0.48 26.28 -8.82
C ASN A 16 0.59 25.37 -8.17
N ALA A 17 0.63 25.24 -6.84
CA ALA A 17 1.59 24.36 -6.19
C ALA A 17 1.21 22.89 -6.45
N HIS A 18 2.08 22.18 -7.12
CA HIS A 18 1.96 20.73 -7.33
C HIS A 18 2.21 20.01 -6.00
N PHE A 19 1.15 19.49 -5.37
CA PHE A 19 1.25 18.66 -4.17
C PHE A 19 1.09 17.19 -4.53
N TYR A 20 2.13 16.39 -4.32
CA TYR A 20 2.11 14.95 -4.53
C TYR A 20 2.99 14.23 -3.49
N ASP A 21 2.36 13.53 -2.55
CA ASP A 21 3.03 12.81 -1.45
C ASP A 21 3.10 11.29 -1.68
N GLU A 22 2.76 10.82 -2.86
CA GLU A 22 2.78 9.39 -3.25
C GLU A 22 1.96 8.45 -2.33
N GLN A 23 1.07 8.94 -1.49
CA GLN A 23 0.33 8.13 -0.51
C GLN A 23 -0.48 7.02 -1.19
N LEU A 24 -1.26 7.35 -2.21
CA LEU A 24 -2.05 6.36 -2.96
C LEU A 24 -1.18 5.29 -3.59
N ARG A 25 -0.04 5.68 -4.12
CA ARG A 25 0.94 4.74 -4.69
C ARG A 25 1.50 3.81 -3.63
N ARG A 26 1.81 4.33 -2.44
CA ARG A 26 2.29 3.51 -1.30
C ARG A 26 1.24 2.49 -0.87
N TYR A 27 -0.03 2.90 -0.72
CA TYR A 27 -1.12 1.98 -0.38
C TYR A 27 -1.31 0.89 -1.44
N LEU A 28 -1.29 1.25 -2.72
CA LEU A 28 -1.36 0.27 -3.81
C LEU A 28 -0.18 -0.70 -3.80
N LEU A 29 1.03 -0.24 -3.56
CA LEU A 29 2.21 -1.10 -3.47
C LEU A 29 2.11 -2.06 -2.27
N GLN A 30 1.58 -1.61 -1.14
CA GLN A 30 1.32 -2.47 0.01
C GLN A 30 0.26 -3.53 -0.33
N PHE A 31 -0.83 -3.11 -0.97
CA PHE A 31 -1.87 -4.01 -1.45
C PHE A 31 -1.30 -5.09 -2.40
N ILE A 32 -0.49 -4.71 -3.37
CA ILE A 32 0.17 -5.65 -4.29
C ILE A 32 1.07 -6.64 -3.54
N ARG A 33 1.76 -6.19 -2.50
CA ARG A 33 2.63 -7.07 -1.69
C ARG A 33 1.88 -8.19 -0.99
N LEU A 34 0.61 -7.99 -0.62
CA LEU A 34 -0.22 -9.05 -0.01
C LEU A 34 -0.36 -10.26 -0.92
N PHE A 35 -0.42 -10.04 -2.24
CA PHE A 35 -0.55 -11.10 -3.24
C PHE A 35 0.79 -11.58 -3.81
N GLY A 36 1.90 -11.02 -3.34
CA GLY A 36 3.24 -11.29 -3.90
C GLY A 36 3.80 -12.69 -3.62
N GLY A 37 3.15 -13.45 -2.74
CA GLY A 37 3.56 -14.79 -2.32
C GLY A 37 2.85 -15.95 -3.01
N LEU A 38 1.89 -15.69 -3.92
CA LEU A 38 1.06 -16.73 -4.52
C LEU A 38 1.84 -17.53 -5.56
N HIS A 39 1.61 -18.85 -5.57
CA HIS A 39 2.26 -19.79 -6.48
C HIS A 39 1.24 -20.76 -7.06
N VAL A 40 1.48 -21.21 -8.27
CA VAL A 40 0.71 -22.27 -8.93
C VAL A 40 1.59 -23.44 -9.27
N GLN A 41 1.06 -24.64 -9.15
CA GLN A 41 1.73 -25.85 -9.58
C GLN A 41 1.56 -25.95 -11.11
N THR A 42 2.66 -25.93 -11.86
CA THR A 42 2.66 -25.94 -13.32
C THR A 42 2.84 -27.33 -13.92
N GLY A 43 3.27 -28.29 -13.15
CA GLY A 43 3.49 -29.66 -13.65
C GLY A 43 4.33 -30.49 -12.69
N LYS A 44 4.85 -31.61 -13.24
CA LYS A 44 5.87 -32.43 -12.60
C LYS A 44 7.16 -32.29 -13.38
N GLY A 45 8.25 -32.00 -12.69
CA GLY A 45 9.59 -32.03 -13.25
C GLY A 45 9.99 -33.43 -13.76
N LYS A 46 11.08 -33.51 -14.49
CA LYS A 46 11.61 -34.78 -14.99
C LYS A 46 11.87 -35.80 -13.87
N ASP A 47 12.15 -35.33 -12.66
CA ASP A 47 12.43 -36.14 -11.47
C ASP A 47 11.17 -36.47 -10.65
N GLY A 48 9.97 -36.24 -11.18
CA GLY A 48 8.71 -36.43 -10.48
C GLY A 48 8.38 -35.37 -9.41
N THR A 49 9.25 -34.40 -9.18
CA THR A 49 9.04 -33.28 -8.27
C THR A 49 7.99 -32.31 -8.81
N ARG A 50 7.19 -31.73 -7.89
CA ARG A 50 6.21 -30.70 -8.28
C ARG A 50 6.93 -29.40 -8.59
N GLU A 51 6.67 -28.84 -9.74
CA GLU A 51 7.16 -27.51 -10.11
C GLU A 51 6.14 -26.43 -9.74
N PHE A 52 6.62 -25.41 -9.02
CA PHE A 52 5.82 -24.27 -8.65
C PHE A 52 6.30 -23.03 -9.39
N ARG A 53 5.34 -22.26 -9.88
CA ARG A 53 5.60 -20.98 -10.53
C ARG A 53 4.96 -19.86 -9.71
N LYS A 54 5.74 -18.82 -9.42
CA LYS A 54 5.23 -17.61 -8.77
C LYS A 54 4.29 -16.86 -9.72
N VAL A 55 3.16 -16.39 -9.18
CA VAL A 55 2.18 -15.57 -9.92
C VAL A 55 2.52 -14.10 -9.68
N PRO A 56 3.08 -13.40 -10.68
CA PRO A 56 3.40 -11.99 -10.53
C PRO A 56 2.12 -11.14 -10.51
N MET A 57 2.10 -10.12 -9.67
CA MET A 57 1.06 -9.12 -9.65
C MET A 57 1.57 -7.81 -10.25
N ARG A 58 0.75 -7.18 -11.07
CA ARG A 58 1.06 -5.93 -11.77
C ARG A 58 0.01 -4.88 -11.46
N LEU A 59 0.43 -3.64 -11.40
CA LEU A 59 -0.46 -2.49 -11.32
C LEU A 59 -0.80 -2.05 -12.75
N ALA A 60 -2.00 -2.34 -13.20
CA ALA A 60 -2.48 -1.91 -14.51
C ALA A 60 -3.98 -2.15 -14.63
N ASP A 61 -4.64 -1.39 -15.48
CA ASP A 61 -6.00 -1.63 -15.92
C ASP A 61 -6.05 -2.87 -16.83
N MET A 62 -7.04 -3.73 -16.62
CA MET A 62 -7.28 -4.95 -17.41
C MET A 62 -7.32 -4.64 -18.92
N ASN A 63 -8.04 -3.59 -19.32
CA ASN A 63 -8.18 -3.23 -20.72
C ASN A 63 -6.84 -2.88 -21.38
N ARG A 64 -5.95 -2.21 -20.65
CA ARG A 64 -4.59 -1.92 -21.14
C ARG A 64 -3.73 -3.15 -21.27
N GLN A 65 -3.88 -4.13 -20.37
CA GLN A 65 -3.14 -5.40 -20.47
C GLN A 65 -3.62 -6.23 -21.65
N VAL A 66 -4.93 -6.32 -21.85
CA VAL A 66 -5.51 -7.02 -23.02
C VAL A 66 -5.10 -6.32 -24.31
N ALA A 67 -5.17 -4.99 -24.37
CA ALA A 67 -4.72 -4.24 -25.53
C ALA A 67 -3.22 -4.44 -25.83
N ALA A 68 -2.37 -4.48 -24.80
CA ALA A 68 -0.94 -4.75 -24.95
C ALA A 68 -0.68 -6.18 -25.45
N ILE A 69 -1.45 -7.18 -25.00
CA ILE A 69 -1.37 -8.56 -25.49
C ILE A 69 -1.76 -8.63 -26.95
N ILE A 70 -2.85 -7.96 -27.34
CA ILE A 70 -3.35 -7.93 -28.72
C ILE A 70 -2.38 -7.16 -29.64
N SER A 71 -1.89 -5.99 -29.21
CA SER A 71 -1.02 -5.14 -30.03
C SER A 71 0.35 -5.77 -30.32
N ASN A 72 0.89 -6.50 -29.34
CA ASN A 72 2.17 -7.16 -29.52
C ASN A 72 2.12 -8.39 -30.44
N ASN A 73 0.92 -8.86 -30.78
CA ASN A 73 0.66 -10.01 -31.66
C ASN A 73 1.68 -11.15 -31.44
N SER A 74 2.11 -11.34 -30.23
CA SER A 74 3.21 -12.22 -29.84
C SER A 74 2.65 -13.36 -29.00
N GLU A 75 2.73 -14.56 -29.52
CA GLU A 75 2.45 -15.80 -28.77
C GLU A 75 3.26 -15.87 -27.46
N ASN A 76 4.39 -15.16 -27.37
CA ASN A 76 5.23 -15.12 -26.19
C ASN A 76 4.60 -14.36 -25.02
N THR A 77 3.66 -13.44 -25.25
CA THR A 77 2.98 -12.68 -24.18
C THR A 77 1.98 -13.57 -23.42
N ILE A 78 1.35 -14.52 -24.11
CA ILE A 78 0.43 -15.50 -23.51
C ILE A 78 1.20 -16.51 -22.65
N LYS A 79 2.45 -16.82 -23.01
CA LYS A 79 3.36 -17.69 -22.22
C LYS A 79 3.70 -17.10 -20.83
N ALA A 80 3.46 -15.82 -20.59
CA ALA A 80 3.70 -15.18 -19.30
C ALA A 80 2.58 -15.44 -18.26
N ALA A 81 1.43 -16.00 -18.64
CA ALA A 81 0.41 -16.42 -17.68
C ALA A 81 0.90 -17.61 -16.84
N PRO A 82 0.51 -17.75 -15.56
CA PRO A 82 -0.46 -16.93 -14.85
C PRO A 82 0.12 -15.61 -14.32
N PHE A 83 -0.72 -14.57 -14.27
CA PHE A 83 -0.41 -13.30 -13.61
C PHE A 83 -1.68 -12.64 -13.11
N MET A 84 -1.52 -11.69 -12.19
CA MET A 84 -2.62 -10.90 -11.65
C MET A 84 -2.42 -9.42 -11.96
N VAL A 85 -3.53 -8.71 -12.07
CA VAL A 85 -3.57 -7.27 -12.32
C VAL A 85 -4.44 -6.63 -11.25
N ALA A 86 -3.96 -5.54 -10.65
CA ALA A 86 -4.73 -4.76 -9.70
C ALA A 86 -4.89 -3.32 -10.18
N TYR A 87 -6.06 -2.76 -9.91
CA TYR A 87 -6.35 -1.36 -10.13
C TYR A 87 -7.39 -0.84 -9.15
N ILE A 88 -7.39 0.47 -8.92
CA ILE A 88 -8.43 1.13 -8.12
C ILE A 88 -9.65 1.31 -9.02
N SER A 89 -10.79 0.77 -8.60
CA SER A 89 -12.08 0.96 -9.30
C SER A 89 -12.89 2.11 -8.74
N ALA A 90 -12.80 2.35 -7.43
CA ALA A 90 -13.49 3.46 -6.78
C ALA A 90 -12.71 3.99 -5.57
N MET A 91 -12.96 5.25 -5.25
CA MET A 91 -12.44 5.91 -4.06
C MET A 91 -13.55 6.76 -3.45
N GLN A 92 -13.90 6.47 -2.21
CA GLN A 92 -15.00 7.14 -1.53
C GLN A 92 -14.56 7.63 -0.14
N PRO A 93 -14.96 8.83 0.30
CA PRO A 93 -14.72 9.29 1.66
C PRO A 93 -15.55 8.48 2.65
N ASP A 94 -14.90 8.00 3.71
CA ASP A 94 -15.59 7.30 4.79
C ASP A 94 -16.08 8.28 5.85
N ARG A 95 -17.34 8.66 5.73
CA ARG A 95 -17.95 9.62 6.66
C ARG A 95 -18.14 9.05 8.06
N SER A 96 -18.21 7.75 8.23
CA SER A 96 -18.41 7.10 9.54
C SER A 96 -17.18 7.25 10.43
N ARG A 97 -15.99 7.33 9.84
CA ARG A 97 -14.71 7.49 10.53
C ARG A 97 -14.18 8.93 10.51
N THR A 98 -14.97 9.89 10.02
CA THR A 98 -14.59 11.29 10.03
C THR A 98 -14.63 11.85 11.45
N LEU A 99 -13.48 12.32 11.93
CA LEU A 99 -13.34 12.98 13.22
C LEU A 99 -13.68 14.48 13.13
N ASN A 100 -13.70 15.15 14.27
CA ASN A 100 -13.89 16.60 14.29
C ASN A 100 -12.78 17.31 13.48
N PRO A 101 -13.09 18.31 12.64
CA PRO A 101 -12.08 19.06 11.86
C PRO A 101 -10.98 19.73 12.70
N THR A 102 -11.26 19.99 13.98
CA THR A 102 -10.28 20.57 14.92
C THR A 102 -9.45 19.50 15.63
N PHE A 103 -9.67 18.21 15.35
CA PHE A 103 -8.90 17.15 15.97
C PHE A 103 -7.43 17.23 15.57
N GLN A 104 -6.57 17.28 16.56
CA GLN A 104 -5.13 17.27 16.39
C GLN A 104 -4.53 16.18 17.27
N GLU A 105 -3.77 15.32 16.67
CA GLU A 105 -3.00 14.31 17.37
C GLU A 105 -1.55 14.75 17.47
N SER A 106 -0.97 14.64 18.67
CA SER A 106 0.41 15.03 18.92
C SER A 106 1.16 13.90 19.60
N VAL A 107 2.29 13.51 19.01
CA VAL A 107 3.21 12.53 19.57
C VAL A 107 4.50 13.22 19.96
N GLN A 108 4.93 13.01 21.21
CA GLN A 108 6.21 13.51 21.71
C GLN A 108 7.20 12.36 21.79
N ILE A 109 8.34 12.54 21.17
CA ILE A 109 9.45 11.60 21.18
C ILE A 109 10.62 12.23 21.88
N VAL A 110 11.19 11.49 22.82
CA VAL A 110 12.39 11.89 23.53
C VAL A 110 13.50 10.92 23.14
N GLU A 111 14.51 11.43 22.47
CA GLU A 111 15.71 10.67 22.14
C GLU A 111 16.49 10.37 23.42
N LYS A 112 17.19 9.23 23.48
CA LYS A 112 18.20 9.00 24.50
C LYS A 112 19.49 9.70 24.08
N GLU A 113 20.12 10.40 25.05
CA GLU A 113 21.42 11.01 24.80
C GLU A 113 22.50 9.94 24.62
N ILE A 114 23.39 10.12 23.65
CA ILE A 114 24.52 9.23 23.38
C ILE A 114 25.78 9.92 23.88
N ASP A 115 26.56 9.21 24.69
CA ASP A 115 27.88 9.67 25.11
C ASP A 115 28.84 9.62 23.89
N PRO A 116 29.37 10.75 23.43
CA PRO A 116 30.25 10.79 22.27
C PRO A 116 31.60 10.08 22.50
N GLN A 117 31.98 9.80 23.75
CA GLN A 117 33.24 9.11 24.05
C GLN A 117 33.09 7.59 24.09
N THR A 118 32.01 7.11 24.67
CA THR A 118 31.77 5.66 24.86
C THR A 118 30.82 5.07 23.83
N ASN A 119 30.15 5.91 23.05
CA ASN A 119 29.10 5.55 22.08
C ASN A 119 27.96 4.73 22.73
N ALA A 120 27.76 4.92 24.03
CA ALA A 120 26.73 4.26 24.82
C ALA A 120 25.57 5.22 25.13
N TYR A 121 24.37 4.69 25.30
CA TYR A 121 23.22 5.49 25.74
C TYR A 121 23.38 5.89 27.20
N ILE A 122 23.24 7.18 27.46
CA ILE A 122 23.22 7.74 28.81
C ILE A 122 21.75 7.77 29.27
N ASP A 123 21.51 7.59 30.55
CA ASP A 123 20.18 7.69 31.16
C ASP A 123 19.74 9.17 31.38
N ARG A 124 19.99 9.98 30.34
CA ARG A 124 19.51 11.37 30.25
C ARG A 124 18.59 11.52 29.08
N PRO A 125 17.51 12.31 29.21
CA PRO A 125 16.67 12.66 28.08
C PRO A 125 17.46 13.59 27.14
N GLY A 126 17.62 13.16 25.89
CA GLY A 126 18.22 13.97 24.83
C GLY A 126 17.20 14.94 24.22
N LYS A 127 17.29 15.10 22.90
CA LYS A 127 16.43 16.02 22.15
C LYS A 127 14.96 15.57 22.21
N ARG A 128 14.09 16.51 22.53
CA ARG A 128 12.63 16.31 22.47
C ARG A 128 12.12 16.80 21.11
N THR A 129 11.41 15.97 20.42
CA THR A 129 10.75 16.29 19.15
C THR A 129 9.25 16.03 19.30
N SER A 130 8.45 17.03 18.98
CA SER A 130 7.00 16.92 18.97
C SER A 130 6.52 16.96 17.53
N VAL A 131 5.73 15.97 17.13
CA VAL A 131 5.10 15.91 15.81
C VAL A 131 3.60 15.97 16.01
N SER A 132 2.98 16.96 15.40
CA SER A 132 1.53 17.13 15.41
C SER A 132 0.98 16.91 14.00
N ARG A 133 -0.07 16.12 13.89
CA ARG A 133 -0.80 15.98 12.64
C ARG A 133 -2.25 16.42 12.83
N LEU A 134 -2.76 17.06 11.80
CA LEU A 134 -4.19 17.34 11.69
C LEU A 134 -4.94 16.04 11.39
N MET A 135 -6.25 16.06 11.60
CA MET A 135 -7.14 14.94 11.31
C MET A 135 -6.86 14.31 9.93
N PRO A 136 -6.53 13.01 9.88
CA PRO A 136 -6.45 12.31 8.60
C PRO A 136 -7.85 12.19 7.99
N ALA A 137 -7.97 12.41 6.69
CA ALA A 137 -9.21 12.19 5.96
C ALA A 137 -9.36 10.69 5.66
N PRO A 138 -10.38 10.00 6.21
CA PRO A 138 -10.57 8.57 5.96
C PRO A 138 -11.21 8.34 4.59
N TYR A 139 -10.65 7.38 3.84
CA TYR A 139 -11.14 6.95 2.54
C TYR A 139 -11.25 5.43 2.46
N VAL A 140 -12.26 4.95 1.75
CA VAL A 140 -12.37 3.57 1.32
C VAL A 140 -11.92 3.48 -0.13
N LEU A 141 -10.92 2.65 -0.39
CA LEU A 141 -10.42 2.35 -1.73
C LEU A 141 -10.96 0.98 -2.15
N THR A 142 -11.73 0.96 -3.23
CA THR A 142 -12.16 -0.31 -3.84
C THR A 142 -11.15 -0.69 -4.90
N CYS A 143 -10.48 -1.82 -4.70
CA CYS A 143 -9.49 -2.34 -5.62
C CYS A 143 -10.01 -3.62 -6.28
N ASN A 144 -9.92 -3.70 -7.59
CA ASN A 144 -10.19 -4.93 -8.32
C ASN A 144 -8.89 -5.70 -8.55
N VAL A 145 -8.96 -7.02 -8.41
CA VAL A 145 -7.87 -7.94 -8.70
C VAL A 145 -8.34 -8.93 -9.75
N ASP A 146 -7.78 -8.83 -10.95
CA ASP A 146 -8.08 -9.74 -12.06
C ASP A 146 -7.01 -10.82 -12.16
N ILE A 147 -7.43 -12.08 -12.20
CA ILE A 147 -6.56 -13.25 -12.29
C ILE A 147 -6.60 -13.77 -13.72
N ILE A 148 -5.47 -13.71 -14.42
CA ILE A 148 -5.33 -14.14 -15.80
C ILE A 148 -4.53 -15.44 -15.83
N THR A 149 -5.18 -16.51 -16.28
CA THR A 149 -4.59 -17.86 -16.37
C THR A 149 -4.93 -18.50 -17.70
N THR A 150 -4.09 -19.42 -18.14
CA THR A 150 -4.35 -20.27 -19.32
C THR A 150 -5.10 -21.53 -18.97
N ASN A 151 -5.13 -21.91 -17.69
CA ASN A 151 -5.73 -23.14 -17.19
C ASN A 151 -6.64 -22.85 -16.00
N THR A 152 -7.79 -23.51 -15.95
CA THR A 152 -8.78 -23.38 -14.88
C THR A 152 -8.23 -23.85 -13.51
N ASP A 153 -7.42 -24.91 -13.50
CA ASP A 153 -6.78 -25.40 -12.26
C ASP A 153 -5.89 -24.35 -11.62
N ASN A 154 -5.10 -23.66 -12.41
CA ASN A 154 -4.25 -22.57 -11.93
C ASN A 154 -5.08 -21.42 -11.33
N LYS A 155 -6.25 -21.14 -11.92
CA LYS A 155 -7.18 -20.15 -11.40
C LYS A 155 -7.70 -20.54 -10.00
N PHE A 156 -8.12 -21.80 -9.85
CA PHE A 156 -8.61 -22.30 -8.56
C PHE A 156 -7.52 -22.31 -7.49
N GLN A 157 -6.30 -22.74 -7.84
CA GLN A 157 -5.17 -22.71 -6.92
C GLN A 157 -4.90 -21.31 -6.40
N VAL A 158 -4.91 -20.28 -7.26
CA VAL A 158 -4.72 -18.89 -6.83
C VAL A 158 -5.89 -18.43 -5.97
N LEU A 159 -7.12 -18.73 -6.38
CA LEU A 159 -8.32 -18.30 -5.67
C LEU A 159 -8.38 -18.89 -4.25
N GLU A 160 -8.10 -20.17 -4.09
CA GLU A 160 -8.06 -20.82 -2.77
C GLU A 160 -7.00 -20.22 -1.85
N GLN A 161 -5.82 -19.88 -2.38
CA GLN A 161 -4.78 -19.22 -1.60
C GLN A 161 -5.23 -17.81 -1.16
N ILE A 162 -5.91 -17.05 -2.03
CA ILE A 162 -6.47 -15.75 -1.69
C ILE A 162 -7.53 -15.90 -0.58
N LEU A 163 -8.50 -16.78 -0.78
CA LEU A 163 -9.58 -16.99 0.19
C LEU A 163 -9.07 -17.48 1.56
N SER A 164 -8.01 -18.28 1.58
CA SER A 164 -7.41 -18.73 2.84
C SER A 164 -6.64 -17.62 3.56
N THR A 165 -6.13 -16.64 2.81
CA THR A 165 -5.38 -15.51 3.36
C THR A 165 -6.31 -14.46 3.99
N PHE A 166 -7.47 -14.23 3.38
CA PHE A 166 -8.49 -13.31 3.88
C PHE A 166 -9.53 -14.05 4.72
N ASN A 167 -9.45 -13.91 6.06
CA ASN A 167 -10.40 -14.55 6.96
C ASN A 167 -10.89 -13.58 8.07
N PRO A 168 -11.87 -12.73 7.85
CA PRO A 168 -12.38 -12.14 6.59
C PRO A 168 -11.51 -10.94 6.11
N ALA A 169 -10.63 -10.44 6.96
CA ALA A 169 -9.86 -9.22 6.72
C ALA A 169 -8.38 -9.39 7.08
N ILE A 170 -7.55 -8.58 6.48
CA ILE A 170 -6.12 -8.47 6.81
C ILE A 170 -5.83 -7.05 7.29
N GLU A 171 -5.17 -6.92 8.43
CA GLU A 171 -4.65 -5.66 8.92
C GLU A 171 -3.24 -5.43 8.40
N VAL A 172 -3.04 -4.28 7.74
CA VAL A 172 -1.75 -3.85 7.22
C VAL A 172 -1.28 -2.64 7.99
N GLN A 173 -0.12 -2.74 8.60
CA GLN A 173 0.51 -1.62 9.28
C GLN A 173 1.45 -0.89 8.32
N SER A 174 1.40 0.43 8.32
CA SER A 174 2.33 1.27 7.57
C SER A 174 2.82 2.43 8.41
N ASN A 175 4.13 2.67 8.37
CA ASN A 175 4.74 3.86 8.96
C ASN A 175 4.84 4.94 7.88
N THR A 176 4.20 6.07 8.11
CA THR A 176 4.23 7.23 7.21
C THR A 176 5.27 8.26 7.61
N SER A 177 5.83 8.12 8.81
CA SER A 177 6.81 9.04 9.36
C SER A 177 8.06 8.30 9.85
N PRO A 178 9.27 8.89 9.75
CA PRO A 178 10.47 8.35 10.41
C PRO A 178 10.34 8.30 11.94
N ILE A 179 9.33 8.93 12.50
CA ILE A 179 9.03 9.01 13.93
C ILE A 179 7.88 8.05 14.27
N ASP A 180 8.00 6.79 13.90
CA ASP A 180 7.14 5.66 14.28
C ASP A 180 5.62 5.97 14.37
N TRP A 181 5.10 6.71 13.39
CA TRP A 181 3.68 6.96 13.29
C TRP A 181 3.01 5.87 12.47
N THR A 182 2.56 4.85 13.17
CA THR A 182 1.92 3.69 12.54
C THR A 182 0.46 3.99 12.19
N SER A 183 0.07 3.76 10.96
CA SER A 183 -1.31 3.72 10.53
C SER A 183 -1.74 2.30 10.21
N LEU A 184 -2.95 1.93 10.64
CA LEU A 184 -3.58 0.65 10.35
C LEU A 184 -4.51 0.80 9.15
N THR A 185 -4.36 -0.06 8.17
CA THR A 185 -5.24 -0.18 7.02
C THR A 185 -5.85 -1.57 7.03
N VAL A 186 -7.17 -1.66 7.01
CA VAL A 186 -7.90 -2.92 6.94
C VAL A 186 -8.20 -3.22 5.48
N VAL A 187 -7.87 -4.42 5.03
CA VAL A 187 -8.16 -4.92 3.68
C VAL A 187 -9.15 -6.07 3.80
N GLU A 188 -10.32 -5.89 3.21
CA GLU A 188 -11.42 -6.87 3.20
C GLU A 188 -11.69 -7.34 1.77
N LEU A 189 -12.18 -8.59 1.64
CA LEU A 189 -12.62 -9.18 0.37
C LEU A 189 -14.09 -8.92 0.14
#